data_c781c69762b8f992931f14542a2af439
#
_entry.id   c781c69762b8f992931f14542a2af439
#
_cell.length_a   1.000
_cell.length_b   1.000
_cell.length_c   1.000
_cell.angle_alpha   90.00
_cell.angle_beta   90.00
_cell.angle_gamma   90.00
#
_symmetry.space_group_name_H-M   'P 1'
#
loop_
_entity.id
_entity.type
_entity.pdbx_description
1 polymer ?
#
loop_
_entity_poly.entity_id
_entity_poly.type
_entity_poly.pdbx_seq_one_letter_code
_entity_poly.pdbx_strand_id
1 'polypeptide(L)'
;MKDYKLLRIWEVIYPIGIYFVVTNVVMFVLNLMHTMTNENYMIYQIIATVIAFPFIYAFYRKEDGGKMANLPRTILFAAAVGLFGVVLNNLIGYTSLKETSQSYQEVSAAFYGSTLALEILGTCIIIPFLEELLYRGIVYQRLKAFLGVKTAIVLSAVIFGAMHFNLVQFLYATAVGLLLAVIMEQEGLGAAMAAHMVTNLVSVLRSETKLFHFMDASMTGSVICTVVESVLIVVLLVLAFRSERKK
;
A
#
# COMPACT_ATOMS: atom_id res chain seq x y z
N MET A 1 -27.62 -18.32 -12.97
CA MET A 1 -26.38 -17.69 -13.45
C MET A 1 -26.18 -16.23 -12.98
N LYS A 2 -27.21 -15.37 -12.99
CA LYS A 2 -27.15 -13.98 -12.51
C LYS A 2 -26.84 -13.90 -11.01
N ASP A 3 -27.50 -14.72 -10.19
CA ASP A 3 -27.36 -14.76 -8.74
C ASP A 3 -25.96 -15.19 -8.29
N TYR A 4 -25.32 -16.13 -9.02
CA TYR A 4 -23.97 -16.58 -8.72
C TYR A 4 -22.93 -15.47 -8.93
N LYS A 5 -23.04 -14.66 -9.99
CA LYS A 5 -22.14 -13.53 -10.23
C LYS A 5 -22.28 -12.44 -9.18
N LEU A 6 -23.51 -12.11 -8.77
CA LEU A 6 -23.80 -11.15 -7.72
C LEU A 6 -23.22 -11.61 -6.38
N LEU A 7 -23.34 -12.89 -6.04
CA LEU A 7 -22.77 -13.46 -4.84
C LEU A 7 -21.24 -13.32 -4.81
N ARG A 8 -20.56 -13.59 -5.92
CA ARG A 8 -19.11 -13.45 -6.04
C ARG A 8 -18.63 -12.00 -5.92
N ILE A 9 -19.35 -11.06 -6.50
CA ILE A 9 -19.07 -9.63 -6.35
C ILE A 9 -19.23 -9.23 -4.87
N TRP A 10 -20.33 -9.68 -4.23
CA TRP A 10 -20.57 -9.42 -2.83
C TRP A 10 -19.43 -9.97 -1.93
N GLU A 11 -18.96 -11.18 -2.20
CA GLU A 11 -17.85 -11.80 -1.48
C GLU A 11 -16.56 -10.94 -1.53
N VAL A 12 -16.34 -10.18 -2.60
CA VAL A 12 -15.21 -9.24 -2.72
C VAL A 12 -15.46 -7.94 -1.94
N ILE A 13 -16.68 -7.41 -2.02
CA ILE A 13 -17.00 -6.06 -1.51
C ILE A 13 -17.20 -6.04 0.00
N TYR A 14 -17.87 -7.05 0.59
CA TYR A 14 -18.26 -6.96 2.00
C TYR A 14 -17.06 -6.90 2.99
N PRO A 15 -15.89 -7.54 2.78
CA PRO A 15 -14.75 -7.35 3.69
C PRO A 15 -14.21 -5.92 3.66
N ILE A 16 -14.20 -5.30 2.47
CA ILE A 16 -13.81 -3.90 2.29
C ILE A 16 -14.80 -2.99 3.03
N GLY A 17 -16.10 -3.25 2.87
CA GLY A 17 -17.15 -2.50 3.57
C GLY A 17 -17.04 -2.61 5.09
N ILE A 18 -16.78 -3.82 5.62
CA ILE A 18 -16.59 -4.03 7.05
C ILE A 18 -15.35 -3.29 7.55
N TYR A 19 -14.22 -3.41 6.86
CA TYR A 19 -13.01 -2.64 7.20
C TYR A 19 -13.31 -1.14 7.27
N PHE A 20 -13.91 -0.60 6.20
CA PHE A 20 -14.26 0.81 6.11
C PHE A 20 -15.20 1.27 7.22
N VAL A 21 -16.27 0.53 7.47
CA VAL A 21 -17.24 0.87 8.53
C VAL A 21 -16.60 0.81 9.90
N VAL A 22 -15.88 -0.27 10.23
CA VAL A 22 -15.26 -0.43 11.54
C VAL A 22 -14.23 0.69 11.80
N THR A 23 -13.33 0.95 10.85
CA THR A 23 -12.31 1.99 11.03
C THR A 23 -12.94 3.38 11.17
N ASN A 24 -13.93 3.74 10.35
CA ASN A 24 -14.58 5.04 10.45
C ASN A 24 -15.43 5.19 11.72
N VAL A 25 -16.12 4.15 12.18
CA VAL A 25 -16.87 4.19 13.45
C VAL A 25 -15.92 4.39 14.63
N VAL A 26 -14.79 3.67 14.66
CA VAL A 26 -13.78 3.85 15.72
C VAL A 26 -13.19 5.25 15.69
N MET A 27 -12.79 5.76 14.51
CA MET A 27 -12.30 7.13 14.34
C MET A 27 -13.32 8.17 14.82
N PHE A 28 -14.60 7.99 14.47
CA PHE A 28 -15.68 8.86 14.91
C PHE A 28 -15.86 8.85 16.43
N VAL A 29 -15.87 7.67 17.06
CA VAL A 29 -16.00 7.54 18.53
C VAL A 29 -14.81 8.20 19.23
N LEU A 30 -13.59 7.96 18.75
CA LEU A 30 -12.38 8.57 19.32
C LEU A 30 -12.42 10.10 19.19
N ASN A 31 -12.90 10.62 18.05
CA ASN A 31 -13.08 12.07 17.85
C ASN A 31 -14.15 12.69 18.78
N LEU A 32 -15.20 11.93 19.14
CA LEU A 32 -16.18 12.38 20.15
C LEU A 32 -15.58 12.43 21.56
N MET A 33 -14.67 11.50 21.88
CA MET A 33 -14.02 11.47 23.20
C MET A 33 -12.94 12.55 23.33
N HIS A 34 -12.21 12.80 22.27
CA HIS A 34 -11.18 13.82 22.21
C HIS A 34 -11.00 14.28 20.74
N THR A 35 -11.10 15.59 20.52
CA THR A 35 -11.07 16.20 19.19
C THR A 35 -9.84 15.75 18.41
N MET A 36 -10.07 15.28 17.19
CA MET A 36 -9.02 14.84 16.30
C MET A 36 -8.20 16.02 15.77
N THR A 37 -6.89 15.89 15.87
CA THR A 37 -5.88 16.84 15.36
C THR A 37 -4.87 16.08 14.53
N ASN A 38 -4.02 16.77 13.76
CA ASN A 38 -2.95 16.11 13.03
C ASN A 38 -1.99 15.35 13.96
N GLU A 39 -1.76 15.84 15.18
CA GLU A 39 -0.85 15.20 16.15
C GLU A 39 -1.37 13.85 16.65
N ASN A 40 -2.69 13.71 16.88
CA ASN A 40 -3.28 12.47 17.40
C ASN A 40 -3.91 11.58 16.32
N TYR A 41 -3.99 12.03 15.07
CA TYR A 41 -4.58 11.28 13.97
C TYR A 41 -3.96 9.90 13.80
N MET A 42 -2.63 9.81 13.81
CA MET A 42 -1.93 8.54 13.60
C MET A 42 -2.23 7.52 14.71
N ILE A 43 -2.29 7.93 15.97
CA ILE A 43 -2.65 7.00 17.05
C ILE A 43 -4.10 6.52 16.92
N TYR A 44 -5.02 7.37 16.44
CA TYR A 44 -6.40 6.97 16.18
C TYR A 44 -6.50 5.98 15.02
N GLN A 45 -5.73 6.18 13.96
CA GLN A 45 -5.62 5.23 12.85
C GLN A 45 -5.06 3.88 13.30
N ILE A 46 -4.03 3.87 14.15
CA ILE A 46 -3.47 2.64 14.74
C ILE A 46 -4.55 1.90 15.53
N ILE A 47 -5.26 2.59 16.44
CA ILE A 47 -6.34 1.98 17.24
C ILE A 47 -7.44 1.42 16.35
N ALA A 48 -7.91 2.20 15.36
CA ALA A 48 -8.95 1.77 14.44
C ALA A 48 -8.53 0.53 13.64
N THR A 49 -7.29 0.50 13.17
CA THR A 49 -6.71 -0.63 12.43
C THR A 49 -6.60 -1.88 13.28
N VAL A 50 -6.13 -1.74 14.53
CA VAL A 50 -6.02 -2.86 15.48
C VAL A 50 -7.41 -3.42 15.84
N ILE A 51 -8.42 -2.57 16.01
CA ILE A 51 -9.81 -3.01 16.26
C ILE A 51 -10.41 -3.69 15.03
N ALA A 52 -10.07 -3.25 13.81
CA ALA A 52 -10.53 -3.89 12.58
C ALA A 52 -9.85 -5.25 12.30
N PHE A 53 -8.65 -5.49 12.84
CA PHE A 53 -7.85 -6.69 12.57
C PHE A 53 -8.60 -8.01 12.80
N PRO A 54 -9.29 -8.29 13.95
CA PRO A 54 -9.95 -9.57 14.18
C PRO A 54 -11.05 -9.85 13.14
N PHE A 55 -11.74 -8.82 12.64
CA PHE A 55 -12.77 -8.98 11.60
C PHE A 55 -12.14 -9.39 10.27
N ILE A 56 -11.09 -8.72 9.85
CA ILE A 56 -10.40 -9.03 8.59
C ILE A 56 -9.70 -10.38 8.67
N TYR A 57 -9.05 -10.69 9.81
CA TYR A 57 -8.40 -11.97 10.02
C TYR A 57 -9.40 -13.14 10.00
N ALA A 58 -10.62 -12.96 10.52
CA ALA A 58 -11.68 -13.97 10.45
C ALA A 58 -12.09 -14.32 9.00
N PHE A 59 -11.97 -13.38 8.07
CA PHE A 59 -12.17 -13.63 6.63
C PHE A 59 -10.93 -14.28 6.01
N TYR A 60 -9.74 -13.70 6.27
CA TYR A 60 -8.48 -14.19 5.71
C TYR A 60 -8.21 -15.66 6.01
N ARG A 61 -8.47 -16.12 7.24
CA ARG A 61 -8.26 -17.52 7.63
C ARG A 61 -9.10 -18.54 6.86
N LYS A 62 -10.04 -18.11 6.03
CA LYS A 62 -10.84 -18.93 5.13
C LYS A 62 -10.27 -19.00 3.72
N GLU A 63 -9.28 -18.17 3.42
CA GLU A 63 -8.61 -18.14 2.13
C GLU A 63 -7.42 -19.11 2.11
N ASP A 64 -6.95 -19.44 0.91
CA ASP A 64 -5.74 -20.23 0.76
C ASP A 64 -4.52 -19.44 1.23
N GLY A 65 -3.70 -20.01 2.10
CA GLY A 65 -2.55 -19.35 2.73
C GLY A 65 -1.45 -18.91 1.75
N GLY A 66 -1.51 -19.37 0.50
CA GLY A 66 -0.61 -18.96 -0.56
C GLY A 66 0.82 -19.54 -0.41
N LYS A 67 1.76 -18.95 -1.13
CA LYS A 67 3.17 -19.35 -1.16
C LYS A 67 3.91 -18.86 0.07
N MET A 68 4.95 -19.60 0.48
CA MET A 68 5.92 -19.10 1.45
C MET A 68 6.93 -18.21 0.76
N ALA A 69 7.19 -17.05 1.34
CA ALA A 69 8.12 -16.07 0.81
C ALA A 69 9.57 -16.61 0.77
N ASN A 70 10.26 -16.39 -0.34
CA ASN A 70 11.69 -16.62 -0.45
C ASN A 70 12.44 -15.35 -0.06
N LEU A 71 13.19 -15.38 1.05
CA LEU A 71 13.81 -14.18 1.64
C LEU A 71 14.70 -13.39 0.65
N PRO A 72 15.65 -13.97 -0.10
CA PRO A 72 16.43 -13.23 -1.08
C PRO A 72 15.60 -12.52 -2.15
N ARG A 73 14.57 -13.19 -2.67
CA ARG A 73 13.67 -12.59 -3.67
C ARG A 73 12.78 -11.51 -3.07
N THR A 74 12.31 -11.72 -1.85
CA THR A 74 11.53 -10.72 -1.09
C THR A 74 12.34 -9.44 -0.92
N ILE A 75 13.61 -9.52 -0.58
CA ILE A 75 14.49 -8.35 -0.45
C ILE A 75 14.63 -7.60 -1.78
N LEU A 76 14.85 -8.33 -2.89
CA LEU A 76 14.95 -7.71 -4.22
C LEU A 76 13.64 -7.03 -4.64
N PHE A 77 12.50 -7.67 -4.42
CA PHE A 77 11.19 -7.08 -4.71
C PHE A 77 10.89 -5.88 -3.81
N ALA A 78 11.16 -5.97 -2.51
CA ALA A 78 10.94 -4.87 -1.57
C ALA A 78 11.80 -3.64 -1.93
N ALA A 79 13.08 -3.85 -2.29
CA ALA A 79 13.94 -2.77 -2.76
C ALA A 79 13.43 -2.17 -4.09
N ALA A 80 13.00 -3.00 -5.04
CA ALA A 80 12.48 -2.51 -6.32
C ALA A 80 11.19 -1.68 -6.14
N VAL A 81 10.24 -2.14 -5.29
CA VAL A 81 8.99 -1.41 -5.04
C VAL A 81 9.23 -0.15 -4.21
N GLY A 82 10.16 -0.19 -3.25
CA GLY A 82 10.58 1.00 -2.52
C GLY A 82 11.12 2.10 -3.44
N LEU A 83 12.05 1.76 -4.35
CA LEU A 83 12.55 2.69 -5.37
C LEU A 83 11.44 3.14 -6.34
N PHE A 84 10.54 2.23 -6.73
CA PHE A 84 9.41 2.58 -7.58
C PHE A 84 8.50 3.61 -6.92
N GLY A 85 8.26 3.50 -5.61
CA GLY A 85 7.54 4.51 -4.83
C GLY A 85 8.22 5.89 -4.88
N VAL A 86 9.57 5.94 -4.81
CA VAL A 86 10.33 7.20 -4.96
C VAL A 86 10.15 7.78 -6.36
N VAL A 87 10.32 6.97 -7.40
CA VAL A 87 10.11 7.39 -8.80
C VAL A 87 8.70 7.95 -9.01
N LEU A 88 7.66 7.26 -8.53
CA LEU A 88 6.29 7.75 -8.63
C LEU A 88 6.09 9.08 -7.90
N ASN A 89 6.65 9.22 -6.69
CA ASN A 89 6.59 10.48 -5.94
C ASN A 89 7.27 11.63 -6.68
N ASN A 90 8.41 11.38 -7.37
CA ASN A 90 9.08 12.36 -8.21
C ASN A 90 8.22 12.72 -9.42
N LEU A 91 7.73 11.73 -10.17
CA LEU A 91 6.89 11.96 -11.34
C LEU A 91 5.62 12.76 -11.01
N ILE A 92 4.94 12.43 -9.90
CA ILE A 92 3.79 13.20 -9.44
C ILE A 92 4.22 14.60 -8.98
N GLY A 93 5.39 14.72 -8.34
CA GLY A 93 5.96 15.99 -7.89
C GLY A 93 6.36 16.93 -9.03
N TYR A 94 6.63 16.40 -10.25
CA TYR A 94 6.86 17.23 -11.45
C TYR A 94 5.56 17.80 -12.05
N THR A 95 4.42 17.42 -11.48
CA THR A 95 3.10 17.96 -11.84
C THR A 95 2.57 18.85 -10.72
N SER A 96 1.55 19.65 -11.00
CA SER A 96 0.85 20.45 -9.98
C SER A 96 -0.20 19.65 -9.17
N LEU A 97 -0.30 18.34 -9.35
CA LEU A 97 -1.36 17.52 -8.73
C LEU A 97 -1.37 17.57 -7.20
N LYS A 98 -0.19 17.54 -6.55
CA LYS A 98 -0.08 17.62 -5.09
C LYS A 98 -0.52 18.99 -4.56
N GLU A 99 -0.19 20.04 -5.28
CA GLU A 99 -0.47 21.43 -4.90
C GLU A 99 -1.95 21.78 -5.10
N THR A 100 -2.58 21.22 -6.14
CA THR A 100 -3.99 21.49 -6.47
C THR A 100 -4.98 20.58 -5.78
N SER A 101 -4.54 19.47 -5.17
CA SER A 101 -5.42 18.52 -4.49
C SER A 101 -5.52 18.83 -2.99
N GLN A 102 -6.55 19.58 -2.59
CA GLN A 102 -6.82 19.90 -1.18
C GLN A 102 -6.96 18.63 -0.34
N SER A 103 -7.72 17.63 -0.81
CA SER A 103 -7.90 16.35 -0.09
C SER A 103 -6.59 15.60 0.13
N TYR A 104 -5.64 15.68 -0.81
CA TYR A 104 -4.31 15.11 -0.61
C TYR A 104 -3.52 15.86 0.47
N GLN A 105 -3.55 17.19 0.45
CA GLN A 105 -2.84 18.02 1.43
C GLN A 105 -3.36 17.79 2.85
N GLU A 106 -4.68 17.72 3.03
CA GLU A 106 -5.32 17.43 4.33
C GLU A 106 -4.91 16.04 4.85
N VAL A 107 -4.99 15.01 4.01
CA VAL A 107 -4.59 13.65 4.39
C VAL A 107 -3.08 13.59 4.68
N SER A 108 -2.24 14.23 3.86
CA SER A 108 -0.80 14.28 4.06
C SER A 108 -0.45 14.95 5.40
N ALA A 109 -1.06 16.10 5.70
CA ALA A 109 -0.86 16.81 6.97
C ALA A 109 -1.28 15.98 8.19
N ALA A 110 -2.35 15.18 8.06
CA ALA A 110 -2.80 14.29 9.13
C ALA A 110 -1.87 13.08 9.34
N PHE A 111 -1.34 12.48 8.24
CA PHE A 111 -0.45 11.32 8.33
C PHE A 111 0.97 11.66 8.80
N TYR A 112 1.48 12.86 8.45
CA TYR A 112 2.82 13.35 8.78
C TYR A 112 2.79 14.47 9.84
N GLY A 113 1.76 14.54 10.66
CA GLY A 113 1.60 15.54 11.71
C GLY A 113 1.91 15.01 13.12
N SER A 114 2.36 13.76 13.23
CA SER A 114 2.61 13.10 14.51
C SER A 114 4.12 13.00 14.81
N THR A 115 4.51 12.14 15.73
CA THR A 115 5.93 11.84 15.95
C THR A 115 6.40 10.79 14.93
N LEU A 116 7.65 10.89 14.46
CA LEU A 116 8.25 9.96 13.50
C LEU A 116 8.08 8.48 13.93
N ALA A 117 8.18 8.20 15.24
CA ALA A 117 8.02 6.85 15.76
C ALA A 117 6.59 6.31 15.57
N LEU A 118 5.56 7.16 15.80
CA LEU A 118 4.15 6.78 15.56
C LEU A 118 3.84 6.67 14.06
N GLU A 119 4.42 7.53 13.24
CA GLU A 119 4.27 7.47 11.79
C GLU A 119 4.87 6.17 11.22
N ILE A 120 6.07 5.79 11.66
CA ILE A 120 6.69 4.51 11.27
C ILE A 120 5.83 3.34 11.77
N LEU A 121 5.40 3.34 13.03
CA LEU A 121 4.59 2.25 13.57
C LEU A 121 3.25 2.11 12.83
N GLY A 122 2.55 3.22 12.61
CA GLY A 122 1.25 3.22 11.94
C GLY A 122 1.37 2.99 10.44
N THR A 123 2.04 3.92 9.75
CA THR A 123 2.07 3.96 8.27
C THR A 123 2.95 2.87 7.66
N CYS A 124 4.03 2.45 8.35
CA CYS A 124 4.95 1.47 7.75
C CYS A 124 4.70 0.03 8.24
N ILE A 125 4.01 -0.19 9.37
CA ILE A 125 3.85 -1.53 9.94
C ILE A 125 2.37 -1.92 10.08
N ILE A 126 1.62 -1.23 10.94
CA ILE A 126 0.27 -1.69 11.35
C ILE A 126 -0.74 -1.58 10.21
N ILE A 127 -0.82 -0.43 9.57
CA ILE A 127 -1.78 -0.18 8.48
C ILE A 127 -1.45 -1.07 7.27
N PRO A 128 -0.20 -1.09 6.73
CA PRO A 128 0.12 -1.96 5.59
C PRO A 128 -0.09 -3.43 5.87
N PHE A 129 0.15 -3.89 7.10
CA PHE A 129 -0.10 -5.27 7.46
C PHE A 129 -1.56 -5.65 7.27
N LEU A 130 -2.50 -4.83 7.78
CA LEU A 130 -3.93 -5.09 7.63
C LEU A 130 -4.42 -4.88 6.20
N GLU A 131 -3.88 -3.89 5.51
CA GLU A 131 -4.21 -3.64 4.09
C GLU A 131 -3.80 -4.81 3.20
N GLU A 132 -2.61 -5.38 3.37
CA GLU A 132 -2.20 -6.54 2.59
C GLU A 132 -3.04 -7.79 2.92
N LEU A 133 -3.41 -8.00 4.20
CA LEU A 133 -4.37 -9.05 4.54
C LEU A 133 -5.68 -8.88 3.80
N LEU A 134 -6.22 -7.66 3.74
CA LEU A 134 -7.48 -7.36 3.09
C LEU A 134 -7.35 -7.46 1.57
N TYR A 135 -6.42 -6.70 0.97
CA TYR A 135 -6.38 -6.54 -0.49
C TYR A 135 -5.69 -7.69 -1.20
N ARG A 136 -4.63 -8.30 -0.63
CA ARG A 136 -3.90 -9.43 -1.24
C ARG A 136 -4.35 -10.76 -0.67
N GLY A 137 -4.56 -10.81 0.64
CA GLY A 137 -5.01 -12.02 1.31
C GLY A 137 -6.45 -12.40 1.00
N ILE A 138 -7.36 -11.43 0.82
CA ILE A 138 -8.79 -11.70 0.59
C ILE A 138 -9.24 -11.25 -0.80
N VAL A 139 -9.21 -9.94 -1.09
CA VAL A 139 -9.79 -9.37 -2.31
C VAL A 139 -9.14 -9.97 -3.57
N TYR A 140 -7.82 -9.96 -3.64
CA TYR A 140 -7.08 -10.54 -4.76
C TYR A 140 -7.38 -12.04 -4.93
N GLN A 141 -7.36 -12.83 -3.87
CA GLN A 141 -7.60 -14.27 -3.94
C GLN A 141 -9.02 -14.58 -4.46
N ARG A 142 -10.02 -13.86 -3.97
CA ARG A 142 -11.40 -14.02 -4.44
C ARG A 142 -11.58 -13.59 -5.89
N LEU A 143 -10.99 -12.45 -6.29
CA LEU A 143 -10.99 -12.01 -7.68
C LEU A 143 -10.26 -13.01 -8.58
N LYS A 144 -9.12 -13.56 -8.14
CA LYS A 144 -8.35 -14.57 -8.88
C LYS A 144 -9.17 -15.83 -9.13
N ALA A 145 -9.87 -16.33 -8.13
CA ALA A 145 -10.74 -17.51 -8.26
C ALA A 145 -11.91 -17.27 -9.22
N PHE A 146 -12.36 -16.04 -9.38
CA PHE A 146 -13.52 -15.68 -10.19
C PHE A 146 -13.16 -15.20 -11.61
N LEU A 147 -12.09 -14.39 -11.75
CA LEU A 147 -11.73 -13.71 -13.01
C LEU A 147 -10.35 -14.09 -13.57
N GLY A 148 -9.60 -14.91 -12.83
CA GLY A 148 -8.23 -15.28 -13.16
C GLY A 148 -7.20 -14.23 -12.77
N VAL A 149 -5.91 -14.65 -12.84
CA VAL A 149 -4.76 -13.93 -12.27
C VAL A 149 -4.62 -12.50 -12.82
N LYS A 150 -4.60 -12.32 -14.14
CA LYS A 150 -4.35 -11.00 -14.76
C LYS A 150 -5.38 -9.95 -14.36
N THR A 151 -6.66 -10.33 -14.42
CA THR A 151 -7.76 -9.44 -14.06
C THR A 151 -7.75 -9.14 -12.56
N ALA A 152 -7.46 -10.13 -11.72
CA ALA A 152 -7.36 -9.97 -10.28
C ALA A 152 -6.23 -8.99 -9.88
N ILE A 153 -5.06 -9.07 -10.52
CA ILE A 153 -3.96 -8.11 -10.30
C ILE A 153 -4.45 -6.68 -10.55
N VAL A 154 -5.05 -6.43 -11.70
CA VAL A 154 -5.49 -5.07 -12.06
C VAL A 154 -6.61 -4.58 -11.16
N LEU A 155 -7.67 -5.39 -10.98
CA LEU A 155 -8.83 -4.95 -10.20
C LEU A 155 -8.51 -4.75 -8.72
N SER A 156 -7.74 -5.66 -8.10
CA SER A 156 -7.34 -5.48 -6.69
C SER A 156 -6.50 -4.24 -6.46
N ALA A 157 -5.62 -3.89 -7.42
CA ALA A 157 -4.83 -2.68 -7.37
C ALA A 157 -5.67 -1.41 -7.54
N VAL A 158 -6.61 -1.41 -8.49
CA VAL A 158 -7.54 -0.28 -8.70
C VAL A 158 -8.45 -0.08 -7.49
N ILE A 159 -8.99 -1.16 -6.92
CA ILE A 159 -9.81 -1.10 -5.70
C ILE A 159 -8.99 -0.54 -4.55
N PHE A 160 -7.76 -1.03 -4.34
CA PHE A 160 -6.84 -0.53 -3.32
C PHE A 160 -6.59 0.98 -3.46
N GLY A 161 -6.25 1.44 -4.67
CA GLY A 161 -6.05 2.86 -4.94
C GLY A 161 -7.31 3.69 -4.70
N ALA A 162 -8.49 3.21 -5.14
CA ALA A 162 -9.76 3.92 -5.00
C ALA A 162 -10.16 4.17 -3.54
N MET A 163 -9.76 3.28 -2.63
CA MET A 163 -10.04 3.43 -1.20
C MET A 163 -9.26 4.54 -0.49
N HIS A 164 -8.38 5.25 -1.19
CA HIS A 164 -7.67 6.43 -0.66
C HIS A 164 -8.44 7.75 -0.85
N PHE A 165 -9.51 7.76 -1.65
CA PHE A 165 -10.44 8.87 -1.84
C PHE A 165 -9.83 10.20 -2.30
N ASN A 166 -8.62 10.22 -2.82
CA ASN A 166 -8.01 11.36 -3.52
C ASN A 166 -7.20 10.90 -4.72
N LEU A 167 -7.14 11.75 -5.75
CA LEU A 167 -6.53 11.40 -7.04
C LEU A 167 -5.03 11.10 -6.95
N VAL A 168 -4.28 11.84 -6.13
CA VAL A 168 -2.83 11.68 -5.98
C VAL A 168 -2.51 10.30 -5.43
N GLN A 169 -3.15 9.94 -4.32
CA GLN A 169 -2.97 8.62 -3.70
C GLN A 169 -3.60 7.51 -4.55
N PHE A 170 -4.73 7.76 -5.24
CA PHE A 170 -5.30 6.79 -6.18
C PHE A 170 -4.28 6.36 -7.24
N LEU A 171 -3.61 7.31 -7.89
CA LEU A 171 -2.60 7.02 -8.91
C LEU A 171 -1.40 6.29 -8.31
N TYR A 172 -0.86 6.81 -7.21
CA TYR A 172 0.28 6.22 -6.52
C TYR A 172 -0.02 4.80 -6.02
N ALA A 173 -1.09 4.64 -5.24
CA ALA A 173 -1.44 3.37 -4.61
C ALA A 173 -1.89 2.32 -5.64
N THR A 174 -2.55 2.72 -6.74
CA THR A 174 -2.87 1.78 -7.83
C THR A 174 -1.59 1.24 -8.48
N ALA A 175 -0.63 2.13 -8.79
CA ALA A 175 0.62 1.71 -9.43
C ALA A 175 1.48 0.81 -8.52
N VAL A 176 1.65 1.17 -7.25
CA VAL A 176 2.31 0.33 -6.24
C VAL A 176 1.52 -0.97 -6.05
N GLY A 177 0.20 -0.88 -5.97
CA GLY A 177 -0.73 -1.98 -5.82
C GLY A 177 -0.62 -3.06 -6.91
N LEU A 178 -0.36 -2.67 -8.15
CA LEU A 178 -0.09 -3.61 -9.25
C LEU A 178 1.14 -4.47 -8.97
N LEU A 179 2.25 -3.85 -8.54
CA LEU A 179 3.47 -4.57 -8.20
C LEU A 179 3.28 -5.48 -6.98
N LEU A 180 2.59 -5.01 -5.94
CA LEU A 180 2.30 -5.82 -4.75
C LEU A 180 1.42 -7.04 -5.09
N ALA A 181 0.46 -6.91 -6.01
CA ALA A 181 -0.35 -8.03 -6.46
C ALA A 181 0.46 -9.05 -7.31
N VAL A 182 1.42 -8.58 -8.10
CA VAL A 182 2.38 -9.45 -8.81
C VAL A 182 3.27 -10.17 -7.81
N ILE A 183 3.79 -9.50 -6.80
CA ILE A 183 4.61 -10.10 -5.74
C ILE A 183 3.80 -11.13 -4.95
N MET A 184 2.55 -10.83 -4.60
CA MET A 184 1.63 -11.78 -3.98
C MET A 184 1.52 -13.07 -4.79
N GLU A 185 1.37 -12.97 -6.12
CA GLU A 185 1.27 -14.15 -6.99
C GLU A 185 2.58 -14.94 -7.07
N GLN A 186 3.73 -14.24 -7.06
CA GLN A 186 5.05 -14.86 -7.22
C GLN A 186 5.60 -15.43 -5.89
N GLU A 187 5.52 -14.68 -4.81
CA GLU A 187 6.21 -14.92 -3.54
C GLU A 187 5.27 -15.05 -2.33
N GLY A 188 3.97 -14.79 -2.52
CA GLY A 188 2.98 -14.85 -1.44
C GLY A 188 2.85 -13.58 -0.61
N LEU A 189 1.95 -13.65 0.36
CA LEU A 189 1.49 -12.51 1.15
C LEU A 189 2.62 -11.84 1.96
N GLY A 190 3.48 -12.62 2.57
CA GLY A 190 4.59 -12.09 3.38
C GLY A 190 5.55 -11.21 2.60
N ALA A 191 5.82 -11.56 1.32
CA ALA A 191 6.65 -10.76 0.45
C ALA A 191 5.95 -9.45 0.03
N ALA A 192 4.65 -9.50 -0.27
CA ALA A 192 3.87 -8.29 -0.57
C ALA A 192 3.82 -7.35 0.62
N MET A 193 3.59 -7.86 1.84
CA MET A 193 3.65 -7.10 3.10
C MET A 193 5.01 -6.41 3.27
N ALA A 194 6.11 -7.14 3.14
CA ALA A 194 7.44 -6.59 3.28
C ALA A 194 7.72 -5.48 2.25
N ALA A 195 7.34 -5.70 0.99
CA ALA A 195 7.50 -4.71 -0.07
C ALA A 195 6.68 -3.43 0.20
N HIS A 196 5.44 -3.56 0.66
CA HIS A 196 4.59 -2.43 1.03
C HIS A 196 5.18 -1.64 2.22
N MET A 197 5.57 -2.34 3.28
CA MET A 197 6.19 -1.74 4.46
C MET A 197 7.47 -0.96 4.11
N VAL A 198 8.33 -1.51 3.26
CA VAL A 198 9.55 -0.84 2.78
C VAL A 198 9.21 0.39 1.95
N THR A 199 8.22 0.31 1.07
CA THR A 199 7.78 1.44 0.25
C THR A 199 7.28 2.60 1.12
N ASN A 200 6.47 2.31 2.13
CA ASN A 200 5.98 3.33 3.06
C ASN A 200 7.10 3.87 3.94
N LEU A 201 8.03 3.02 4.41
CA LEU A 201 9.18 3.48 5.19
C LEU A 201 10.06 4.46 4.41
N VAL A 202 10.35 4.17 3.14
CA VAL A 202 11.10 5.09 2.28
C VAL A 202 10.34 6.41 2.10
N SER A 203 9.01 6.37 1.93
CA SER A 203 8.18 7.57 1.82
C SER A 203 8.19 8.41 3.10
N VAL A 204 8.04 7.79 4.28
CA VAL A 204 8.10 8.48 5.59
C VAL A 204 9.48 9.09 5.82
N LEU A 205 10.56 8.32 5.62
CA LEU A 205 11.92 8.83 5.80
C LEU A 205 12.23 9.99 4.86
N ARG A 206 11.71 9.96 3.63
CA ARG A 206 11.87 11.06 2.67
C ARG A 206 11.11 12.31 3.09
N SER A 207 9.90 12.17 3.64
CA SER A 207 9.08 13.29 4.11
C SER A 207 9.63 13.91 5.38
N GLU A 208 9.98 13.07 6.37
CA GLU A 208 10.26 13.51 7.74
C GLU A 208 11.74 13.71 8.05
N THR A 209 12.65 13.29 7.14
CA THR A 209 14.09 13.41 7.41
C THR A 209 14.84 14.12 6.28
N LYS A 210 16.03 14.62 6.58
CA LYS A 210 16.95 15.22 5.59
C LYS A 210 17.71 14.17 4.76
N LEU A 211 17.47 12.88 5.01
CA LEU A 211 18.25 11.79 4.42
C LEU A 211 18.27 11.82 2.88
N PHE A 212 17.16 12.26 2.28
CA PHE A 212 16.98 12.28 0.82
C PHE A 212 16.99 13.68 0.20
N HIS A 213 17.28 14.76 0.98
CA HIS A 213 17.26 16.14 0.48
C HIS A 213 18.24 16.40 -0.67
N PHE A 214 19.32 15.61 -0.76
CA PHE A 214 20.26 15.71 -1.89
C PHE A 214 19.61 15.38 -3.23
N MET A 215 18.56 14.55 -3.24
CA MET A 215 17.83 14.17 -4.46
C MET A 215 16.92 15.30 -4.95
N ASP A 216 16.46 16.16 -4.04
CA ASP A 216 15.55 17.26 -4.31
C ASP A 216 16.26 18.63 -4.37
N ALA A 217 17.60 18.64 -4.25
CA ALA A 217 18.41 19.87 -4.21
C ALA A 217 18.32 20.71 -5.49
N SER A 218 18.03 20.09 -6.63
CA SER A 218 17.77 20.77 -7.91
C SER A 218 16.89 19.91 -8.82
N MET A 219 16.14 20.54 -9.72
CA MET A 219 15.33 19.83 -10.71
C MET A 219 16.17 18.87 -11.56
N THR A 220 17.34 19.28 -12.00
CA THR A 220 18.27 18.43 -12.76
C THR A 220 18.74 17.24 -11.94
N GLY A 221 19.10 17.46 -10.67
CA GLY A 221 19.48 16.39 -9.75
C GLY A 221 18.34 15.38 -9.52
N SER A 222 17.14 15.88 -9.29
CA SER A 222 15.95 15.03 -9.11
C SER A 222 15.66 14.17 -10.35
N VAL A 223 15.75 14.74 -11.57
CA VAL A 223 15.57 13.99 -12.82
C VAL A 223 16.64 12.92 -13.00
N ILE A 224 17.92 13.24 -12.74
CA ILE A 224 19.02 12.26 -12.81
C ILE A 224 18.79 11.11 -11.82
N CYS A 225 18.44 11.41 -10.56
CA CYS A 225 18.13 10.38 -9.56
C CYS A 225 16.97 9.50 -10.02
N THR A 226 15.89 10.07 -10.53
CA THR A 226 14.72 9.33 -11.05
C THR A 226 15.09 8.38 -12.19
N VAL A 227 15.98 8.79 -13.10
CA VAL A 227 16.48 7.93 -14.19
C VAL A 227 17.32 6.78 -13.62
N VAL A 228 18.26 7.07 -12.71
CA VAL A 228 19.11 6.05 -12.07
C VAL A 228 18.25 5.04 -11.30
N GLU A 229 17.31 5.51 -10.50
CA GLU A 229 16.35 4.65 -9.77
C GLU A 229 15.55 3.76 -10.71
N SER A 230 15.06 4.30 -11.83
CA SER A 230 14.32 3.53 -12.83
C SER A 230 15.16 2.40 -13.43
N VAL A 231 16.44 2.64 -13.70
CA VAL A 231 17.38 1.61 -14.16
C VAL A 231 17.61 0.56 -13.07
N LEU A 232 17.81 0.98 -11.83
CA LEU A 232 18.00 0.07 -10.69
C LEU A 232 16.76 -0.81 -10.46
N ILE A 233 15.55 -0.27 -10.58
CA ILE A 233 14.30 -1.04 -10.50
C ILE A 233 14.30 -2.17 -11.53
N VAL A 234 14.63 -1.87 -12.80
CA VAL A 234 14.69 -2.89 -13.85
C VAL A 234 15.71 -3.97 -13.52
N VAL A 235 16.91 -3.60 -13.05
CA VAL A 235 17.96 -4.55 -12.64
C VAL A 235 17.47 -5.44 -11.49
N LEU A 236 16.89 -4.86 -10.44
CA LEU A 236 16.39 -5.61 -9.29
C LEU A 236 15.28 -6.60 -9.67
N LEU A 237 14.33 -6.17 -10.51
CA LEU A 237 13.27 -7.04 -11.00
C LEU A 237 13.82 -8.18 -11.86
N VAL A 238 14.77 -7.89 -12.76
CA VAL A 238 15.42 -8.94 -13.57
C VAL A 238 16.14 -9.95 -12.69
N LEU A 239 16.86 -9.50 -11.64
CA LEU A 239 17.52 -10.38 -10.69
C LEU A 239 16.51 -11.22 -9.89
N ALA A 240 15.42 -10.60 -9.42
CA ALA A 240 14.36 -11.31 -8.70
C ALA A 240 13.69 -12.40 -9.55
N PHE A 241 13.37 -12.13 -10.82
CA PHE A 241 12.76 -13.11 -11.72
C PHE A 241 13.76 -14.18 -12.23
N ARG A 242 15.06 -13.86 -12.36
CA ARG A 242 16.09 -14.87 -12.72
C ARG A 242 16.40 -15.84 -11.59
N SER A 243 16.29 -15.43 -10.35
CA SER A 243 16.51 -16.27 -9.17
C SER A 243 15.55 -17.47 -9.08
N GLU A 244 14.40 -17.42 -9.75
CA GLU A 244 13.43 -18.51 -9.83
C GLU A 244 13.90 -19.68 -10.74
N ARG A 245 14.66 -19.37 -11.80
CA ARG A 245 15.07 -20.37 -12.81
C ARG A 245 16.22 -21.29 -12.36
N LYS A 246 16.77 -21.06 -11.16
CA LYS A 246 17.90 -21.84 -10.64
C LYS A 246 17.52 -22.94 -9.64
N LYS A 247 16.21 -23.17 -9.44
CA LYS A 247 15.64 -24.27 -8.67
C LYS A 247 14.95 -25.25 -9.60
#